data_24af608c60c0120b31ea6b7c08deef0b
#
_entry.id   24af608c60c0120b31ea6b7c08deef0b
#
_cell.length_a   1.000
_cell.length_b   1.000
_cell.length_c   1.000
_cell.angle_alpha   90.00
_cell.angle_beta   90.00
_cell.angle_gamma   90.00
#
_symmetry.space_group_name_H-M   'P 1'
#
loop_
_entity.id
_entity.type
_entity.pdbx_description
1 polymer ?
#
loop_
_entity_poly.entity_id
_entity_poly.type
_entity_poly.pdbx_seq_one_letter_code
_entity_poly.pdbx_strand_id
1 'polypeptide(L)'
;FLILTEHSLYAVRDRHGLRPISMAVFDSGYCVSSETCAIEAIQAQWQRDILPGEIVKFSEQGVESRFYTAERTHHLCAMEYIYFARPDSTLDGFNVHTARRRSGVLMAQKDMASKLKADIVVGVPDSSLSAAAGYAEAACLPNEMGLIKNRYVGRTFIEPTQEQRDLAVRMKLSANRDVVRGKR
;
A
#
# COMPACT_ATOMS: atom_id res chain seq x y z
N PHE A 1 -5.82 -16.96 0.48
CA PHE A 1 -6.41 -17.67 1.64
C PHE A 1 -5.31 -18.34 2.44
N LEU A 2 -5.48 -18.39 3.78
CA LEU A 2 -4.70 -19.23 4.68
C LEU A 2 -5.64 -20.26 5.30
N ILE A 3 -5.23 -21.53 5.28
CA ILE A 3 -6.02 -22.63 5.84
C ILE A 3 -5.11 -23.40 6.79
N LEU A 4 -5.47 -23.39 8.07
CA LEU A 4 -4.76 -24.14 9.11
C LEU A 4 -5.49 -25.45 9.37
N THR A 5 -4.73 -26.55 9.37
CA THR A 5 -5.19 -27.89 9.78
C THR A 5 -4.38 -28.34 10.99
N GLU A 6 -4.65 -29.52 11.52
CA GLU A 6 -3.93 -30.09 12.67
C GLU A 6 -2.42 -30.21 12.42
N HIS A 7 -1.99 -30.51 11.18
CA HIS A 7 -0.60 -30.82 10.86
C HIS A 7 -0.01 -29.93 9.76
N SER A 8 -0.75 -28.96 9.23
CA SER A 8 -0.27 -28.18 8.09
C SER A 8 -0.93 -26.82 7.98
N LEU A 9 -0.17 -25.85 7.49
CA LEU A 9 -0.66 -24.56 7.02
C LEU A 9 -0.64 -24.55 5.49
N TYR A 10 -1.73 -24.15 4.87
CA TYR A 10 -1.81 -23.95 3.42
C TYR A 10 -1.97 -22.46 3.12
N ALA A 11 -1.13 -21.95 2.23
CA ALA A 11 -1.27 -20.62 1.66
C ALA A 11 -1.69 -20.77 0.19
N VAL A 12 -2.82 -20.15 -0.17
CA VAL A 12 -3.42 -20.27 -1.51
C VAL A 12 -3.60 -18.88 -2.09
N ARG A 13 -2.99 -18.63 -3.26
CA ARG A 13 -3.21 -17.39 -4.03
C ARG A 13 -4.16 -17.66 -5.18
N ASP A 14 -5.08 -16.71 -5.43
CA ASP A 14 -6.02 -16.83 -6.55
C ASP A 14 -5.30 -16.88 -7.91
N ARG A 15 -5.96 -17.42 -8.94
CA ARG A 15 -5.35 -17.64 -10.26
C ARG A 15 -4.90 -16.36 -10.97
N HIS A 16 -5.42 -15.21 -10.54
CA HIS A 16 -5.07 -13.91 -11.09
C HIS A 16 -4.07 -13.16 -10.22
N GLY A 17 -3.77 -13.66 -9.01
CA GLY A 17 -2.88 -12.98 -8.08
C GLY A 17 -3.36 -11.60 -7.65
N LEU A 18 -4.70 -11.43 -7.51
CA LEU A 18 -5.32 -10.13 -7.21
C LEU A 18 -4.81 -9.51 -5.93
N ARG A 19 -4.61 -10.33 -4.89
CA ARG A 19 -4.07 -9.87 -3.60
C ARG A 19 -2.69 -10.48 -3.38
N PRO A 20 -1.75 -9.68 -2.83
CA PRO A 20 -0.40 -10.15 -2.57
C PRO A 20 -0.39 -11.18 -1.43
N ILE A 21 0.57 -12.07 -1.50
CA ILE A 21 0.90 -13.01 -0.43
C ILE A 21 2.36 -13.41 -0.55
N SER A 22 3.12 -13.24 0.53
CA SER A 22 4.55 -13.54 0.60
C SER A 22 4.83 -14.60 1.64
N MET A 23 5.88 -15.37 1.43
CA MET A 23 6.38 -16.33 2.40
C MET A 23 7.81 -15.98 2.85
N ALA A 24 8.10 -16.30 4.10
CA ALA A 24 9.39 -16.07 4.72
C ALA A 24 9.76 -17.20 5.69
N VAL A 25 11.04 -17.29 6.03
CA VAL A 25 11.58 -18.20 7.05
C VAL A 25 11.78 -17.39 8.33
N PHE A 26 11.41 -17.99 9.43
CA PHE A 26 11.57 -17.44 10.78
C PHE A 26 12.03 -18.54 11.72
N ASP A 27 13.24 -18.38 12.29
CA ASP A 27 13.89 -19.42 13.09
C ASP A 27 13.85 -20.80 12.42
N SER A 28 13.16 -21.77 13.01
CA SER A 28 12.98 -23.12 12.46
C SER A 28 11.64 -23.29 11.72
N GLY A 29 10.92 -22.21 11.45
CA GLY A 29 9.58 -22.25 10.88
C GLY A 29 9.39 -21.33 9.67
N TYR A 30 8.13 -21.21 9.26
CA TYR A 30 7.74 -20.38 8.15
C TYR A 30 6.68 -19.37 8.60
N CYS A 31 6.67 -18.20 7.96
CA CYS A 31 5.57 -17.27 8.09
C CYS A 31 5.05 -16.86 6.71
N VAL A 32 3.78 -16.48 6.69
CA VAL A 32 3.08 -16.03 5.49
C VAL A 32 2.35 -14.73 5.82
N SER A 33 2.51 -13.73 4.97
CA SER A 33 1.88 -12.42 5.14
C SER A 33 1.41 -11.86 3.81
N SER A 34 0.41 -10.98 3.85
CA SER A 34 -0.02 -10.20 2.69
C SER A 34 0.95 -9.07 2.33
N GLU A 35 1.84 -8.67 3.26
CA GLU A 35 2.79 -7.57 3.06
C GLU A 35 4.15 -7.90 3.65
N THR A 36 5.22 -7.53 2.94
CA THR A 36 6.61 -7.76 3.38
C THR A 36 6.97 -6.97 4.64
N CYS A 37 6.34 -5.82 4.88
CA CYS A 37 6.57 -5.03 6.09
C CYS A 37 6.23 -5.79 7.39
N ALA A 38 5.28 -6.74 7.34
CA ALA A 38 4.98 -7.60 8.49
C ALA A 38 6.07 -8.66 8.70
N ILE A 39 6.64 -9.17 7.61
CA ILE A 39 7.78 -10.10 7.63
C ILE A 39 9.00 -9.42 8.26
N GLU A 40 9.30 -8.19 7.84
CA GLU A 40 10.40 -7.39 8.40
C GLU A 40 10.20 -7.07 9.88
N ALA A 41 8.97 -6.76 10.29
CA ALA A 41 8.64 -6.44 11.69
C ALA A 41 8.94 -7.57 12.68
N ILE A 42 8.85 -8.82 12.24
CA ILE A 42 9.20 -10.02 13.03
C ILE A 42 10.63 -10.52 12.75
N GLN A 43 11.41 -9.75 11.98
CA GLN A 43 12.78 -10.10 11.58
C GLN A 43 12.90 -11.45 10.84
N ALA A 44 11.83 -11.85 10.14
CA ALA A 44 11.85 -13.05 9.30
C ALA A 44 12.56 -12.77 7.97
N GLN A 45 13.17 -13.79 7.40
CA GLN A 45 13.84 -13.70 6.11
C GLN A 45 12.86 -13.98 4.98
N TRP A 46 12.51 -12.92 4.22
CA TRP A 46 11.68 -13.05 3.02
C TRP A 46 12.30 -14.04 2.02
N GLN A 47 11.48 -14.91 1.48
CA GLN A 47 11.90 -15.91 0.49
C GLN A 47 11.38 -15.55 -0.90
N ARG A 48 10.06 -15.42 -1.04
CA ARG A 48 9.41 -15.09 -2.30
C ARG A 48 7.92 -14.76 -2.11
N ASP A 49 7.34 -14.21 -3.13
CA ASP A 49 5.88 -14.15 -3.24
C ASP A 49 5.32 -15.50 -3.70
N ILE A 50 4.10 -15.82 -3.22
CA ILE A 50 3.34 -16.97 -3.70
C ILE A 50 2.73 -16.58 -5.05
N LEU A 51 2.91 -17.43 -6.06
CA LEU A 51 2.51 -17.14 -7.43
C LEU A 51 0.99 -17.24 -7.65
N PRO A 52 0.41 -16.56 -8.65
CA PRO A 52 -0.97 -16.75 -9.03
C PRO A 52 -1.30 -18.23 -9.28
N GLY A 53 -2.40 -18.73 -8.70
CA GLY A 53 -2.84 -20.12 -8.83
C GLY A 53 -2.02 -21.14 -8.05
N GLU A 54 -1.12 -20.70 -7.16
CA GLU A 54 -0.27 -21.55 -6.36
C GLU A 54 -0.90 -21.88 -5.00
N ILE A 55 -0.71 -23.13 -4.56
CA ILE A 55 -0.94 -23.60 -3.21
C ILE A 55 0.43 -24.00 -2.63
N VAL A 56 0.80 -23.39 -1.50
CA VAL A 56 1.98 -23.77 -0.72
C VAL A 56 1.51 -24.42 0.57
N LYS A 57 1.98 -25.63 0.84
CA LYS A 57 1.76 -26.37 2.08
C LYS A 57 3.01 -26.29 2.93
N PHE A 58 2.86 -25.92 4.16
CA PHE A 58 3.89 -25.93 5.20
C PHE A 58 3.55 -27.00 6.23
N SER A 59 4.47 -27.90 6.52
CA SER A 59 4.30 -28.99 7.47
C SER A 59 5.63 -29.34 8.14
N GLU A 60 5.62 -30.25 9.11
CA GLU A 60 6.84 -30.77 9.72
C GLU A 60 7.78 -31.45 8.71
N GLN A 61 7.23 -31.98 7.61
CA GLN A 61 8.00 -32.61 6.52
C GLN A 61 8.65 -31.59 5.58
N GLY A 62 8.34 -30.30 5.75
CA GLY A 62 8.87 -29.21 4.93
C GLY A 62 7.79 -28.46 4.14
N VAL A 63 8.23 -27.84 3.05
CA VAL A 63 7.39 -27.01 2.17
C VAL A 63 7.15 -27.69 0.85
N GLU A 64 5.88 -27.85 0.49
CA GLU A 64 5.43 -28.37 -0.80
C GLU A 64 4.67 -27.28 -1.57
N SER A 65 4.95 -27.15 -2.85
CA SER A 65 4.24 -26.20 -3.72
C SER A 65 3.64 -26.91 -4.91
N ARG A 66 2.40 -26.51 -5.27
CA ARG A 66 1.72 -26.98 -6.48
C ARG A 66 0.78 -25.91 -7.04
N PHE A 67 0.53 -25.96 -8.32
CA PHE A 67 -0.49 -25.15 -8.97
C PHE A 67 -1.80 -25.93 -9.08
N TYR A 68 -2.90 -25.28 -8.73
CA TYR A 68 -4.24 -25.89 -8.86
C TYR A 68 -4.90 -25.61 -10.22
N THR A 69 -4.28 -24.74 -11.04
CA THR A 69 -4.75 -24.41 -12.39
C THR A 69 -3.59 -24.14 -13.32
N ALA A 70 -3.75 -24.48 -14.60
CA ALA A 70 -2.81 -24.10 -15.67
C ALA A 70 -3.10 -22.69 -16.20
N GLU A 71 -4.35 -22.22 -16.13
CA GLU A 71 -4.77 -20.87 -16.54
C GLU A 71 -4.43 -19.87 -15.44
N ARG A 72 -3.34 -19.16 -15.62
CA ARG A 72 -2.85 -18.16 -14.68
C ARG A 72 -2.54 -16.87 -15.42
N THR A 73 -3.08 -15.79 -14.94
CA THR A 73 -2.80 -14.44 -15.42
C THR A 73 -2.54 -13.53 -14.24
N HIS A 74 -1.55 -12.67 -14.35
CA HIS A 74 -1.18 -11.80 -13.25
C HIS A 74 -1.93 -10.47 -13.36
N HIS A 75 -2.87 -10.23 -12.46
CA HIS A 75 -3.70 -9.02 -12.37
C HIS A 75 -3.71 -8.48 -10.95
N LEU A 76 -2.55 -8.05 -10.44
CA LEU A 76 -2.48 -7.47 -9.11
C LEU A 76 -3.41 -6.25 -8.99
N CYS A 77 -4.15 -6.20 -7.88
CA CYS A 77 -5.07 -5.10 -7.61
C CYS A 77 -4.31 -3.77 -7.49
N ALA A 78 -4.59 -2.81 -8.39
CA ALA A 78 -3.94 -1.50 -8.37
C ALA A 78 -4.14 -0.75 -7.05
N MET A 79 -5.23 -1.02 -6.32
CA MET A 79 -5.50 -0.40 -5.02
C MET A 79 -4.49 -0.78 -3.94
N GLU A 80 -3.78 -1.89 -4.09
CA GLU A 80 -2.66 -2.22 -3.21
C GLU A 80 -1.58 -1.15 -3.26
N TYR A 81 -1.18 -0.74 -4.46
CA TYR A 81 -0.21 0.33 -4.63
C TYR A 81 -0.76 1.71 -4.29
N ILE A 82 -2.00 2.02 -4.67
CA ILE A 82 -2.58 3.35 -4.51
C ILE A 82 -2.90 3.65 -3.04
N TYR A 83 -3.43 2.65 -2.31
CA TYR A 83 -4.03 2.94 -0.99
C TYR A 83 -3.77 1.91 0.11
N PHE A 84 -3.90 0.58 -0.16
CA PHE A 84 -3.98 -0.41 0.91
C PHE A 84 -2.62 -0.69 1.56
N ALA A 85 -1.59 -1.00 0.76
CA ALA A 85 -0.32 -1.45 1.27
C ALA A 85 0.47 -0.35 1.97
N ARG A 86 1.26 -0.73 2.96
CA ARG A 86 2.20 0.19 3.60
C ARG A 86 3.29 0.61 2.62
N PRO A 87 3.78 1.86 2.66
CA PRO A 87 4.76 2.36 1.70
C PRO A 87 6.08 1.59 1.66
N ASP A 88 6.48 1.00 2.78
CA ASP A 88 7.71 0.20 2.91
C ASP A 88 7.55 -1.25 2.41
N SER A 89 6.33 -1.70 2.11
CA SER A 89 6.10 -3.03 1.54
C SER A 89 6.58 -3.15 0.09
N THR A 90 7.04 -4.35 -0.26
CA THR A 90 7.32 -4.77 -1.63
C THR A 90 6.31 -5.84 -2.03
N LEU A 91 5.61 -5.64 -3.14
CA LEU A 91 4.57 -6.53 -3.65
C LEU A 91 4.92 -6.93 -5.08
N ASP A 92 4.99 -8.24 -5.37
CA ASP A 92 5.35 -8.78 -6.67
C ASP A 92 6.60 -8.09 -7.28
N GLY A 93 7.61 -7.86 -6.45
CA GLY A 93 8.89 -7.26 -6.83
C GLY A 93 8.92 -5.73 -6.92
N PHE A 94 7.82 -5.02 -6.65
CA PHE A 94 7.76 -3.56 -6.70
C PHE A 94 7.51 -2.95 -5.33
N ASN A 95 8.39 -2.04 -4.91
CA ASN A 95 8.21 -1.28 -3.66
C ASN A 95 7.06 -0.26 -3.80
N VAL A 96 6.15 -0.24 -2.82
CA VAL A 96 4.94 0.58 -2.82
C VAL A 96 5.25 2.08 -2.81
N HIS A 97 6.22 2.53 -2.00
CA HIS A 97 6.64 3.93 -1.97
C HIS A 97 7.14 4.39 -3.35
N THR A 98 8.01 3.58 -3.98
CA THR A 98 8.57 3.89 -5.30
C THR A 98 7.48 3.97 -6.38
N ALA A 99 6.52 3.04 -6.36
CA ALA A 99 5.39 3.06 -7.29
C ALA A 99 4.52 4.32 -7.11
N ARG A 100 4.17 4.69 -5.86
CA ARG A 100 3.41 5.92 -5.57
C ARG A 100 4.18 7.17 -5.97
N ARG A 101 5.48 7.23 -5.68
CA ARG A 101 6.32 8.36 -6.06
C ARG A 101 6.36 8.53 -7.58
N ARG A 102 6.52 7.45 -8.34
CA ARG A 102 6.48 7.46 -9.80
C ARG A 102 5.12 7.95 -10.34
N SER A 103 4.02 7.55 -9.71
CA SER A 103 2.69 8.06 -10.07
C SER A 103 2.61 9.58 -9.90
N GLY A 104 3.16 10.14 -8.81
CA GLY A 104 3.25 11.58 -8.60
C GLY A 104 4.05 12.29 -9.69
N VAL A 105 5.20 11.76 -10.09
CA VAL A 105 6.01 12.29 -11.19
C VAL A 105 5.21 12.35 -12.50
N LEU A 106 4.50 11.27 -12.85
CA LEU A 106 3.67 11.21 -14.06
C LEU A 106 2.50 12.21 -14.03
N MET A 107 1.90 12.42 -12.85
CA MET A 107 0.85 13.43 -12.65
C MET A 107 1.42 14.84 -12.86
N ALA A 108 2.56 15.16 -12.28
CA ALA A 108 3.21 16.46 -12.46
C ALA A 108 3.52 16.74 -13.95
N GLN A 109 4.04 15.77 -14.68
CA GLN A 109 4.33 15.90 -16.12
C GLN A 109 3.05 16.23 -16.91
N LYS A 110 1.91 15.59 -16.57
CA LYS A 110 0.62 15.87 -17.19
C LYS A 110 0.11 17.28 -16.87
N ASP A 111 0.25 17.71 -15.63
CA ASP A 111 -0.23 19.03 -15.16
C ASP A 111 0.64 20.16 -15.70
N MET A 112 1.95 19.96 -15.85
CA MET A 112 2.85 20.92 -16.51
C MET A 112 2.44 21.15 -17.97
N ALA A 113 2.03 20.10 -18.69
CA ALA A 113 1.51 20.22 -20.04
C ALA A 113 0.20 21.04 -20.10
N SER A 114 -0.62 21.01 -19.04
CA SER A 114 -1.85 21.82 -18.90
C SER A 114 -1.62 23.24 -18.38
N LYS A 115 -0.36 23.62 -18.10
CA LYS A 115 0.05 24.92 -17.54
C LYS A 115 -0.60 25.23 -16.17
N LEU A 116 -0.86 24.21 -15.37
CA LEU A 116 -1.34 24.39 -14.00
C LEU A 116 -0.33 25.20 -13.19
N LYS A 117 -0.81 26.23 -12.49
CA LYS A 117 0.00 27.07 -11.62
C LYS A 117 -0.30 26.74 -10.16
N ALA A 118 0.71 26.33 -9.42
CA ALA A 118 0.65 26.08 -7.98
C ALA A 118 1.89 26.66 -7.30
N ASP A 119 1.77 27.01 -6.02
CA ASP A 119 2.88 27.53 -5.23
C ASP A 119 3.51 26.46 -4.35
N ILE A 120 2.74 25.46 -3.96
CA ILE A 120 3.16 24.35 -3.08
C ILE A 120 2.45 23.06 -3.46
N VAL A 121 3.01 21.95 -3.02
CA VAL A 121 2.37 20.62 -3.07
C VAL A 121 2.10 20.16 -1.64
N VAL A 122 0.89 19.69 -1.39
CA VAL A 122 0.48 19.17 -0.08
C VAL A 122 -0.09 17.76 -0.25
N GLY A 123 0.56 16.78 0.37
CA GLY A 123 0.04 15.41 0.41
C GLY A 123 -1.08 15.26 1.43
N VAL A 124 -2.16 14.58 1.06
CA VAL A 124 -3.21 14.18 2.02
C VAL A 124 -2.69 12.97 2.83
N PRO A 125 -2.49 13.10 4.14
CA PRO A 125 -1.94 12.01 4.94
C PRO A 125 -2.90 10.81 5.02
N ASP A 126 -2.38 9.56 5.00
CA ASP A 126 -0.97 9.16 4.91
C ASP A 126 -0.62 8.63 3.51
N SER A 127 -1.61 8.09 2.77
CA SER A 127 -1.43 7.32 1.53
C SER A 127 -0.85 8.12 0.36
N SER A 128 -1.10 9.44 0.30
CA SER A 128 -0.64 10.28 -0.81
C SER A 128 0.73 10.94 -0.59
N LEU A 129 1.36 10.78 0.57
CA LEU A 129 2.63 11.48 0.87
C LEU A 129 3.74 11.10 -0.11
N SER A 130 3.84 9.82 -0.46
CA SER A 130 4.85 9.37 -1.44
C SER A 130 4.60 9.95 -2.85
N ALA A 131 3.33 10.02 -3.27
CA ALA A 131 2.97 10.61 -4.56
C ALA A 131 3.20 12.13 -4.57
N ALA A 132 2.85 12.82 -3.48
CA ALA A 132 3.11 14.25 -3.33
C ALA A 132 4.61 14.58 -3.41
N ALA A 133 5.47 13.77 -2.81
CA ALA A 133 6.92 13.93 -2.92
C ALA A 133 7.41 13.81 -4.37
N GLY A 134 6.95 12.79 -5.10
CA GLY A 134 7.30 12.62 -6.51
C GLY A 134 6.75 13.74 -7.41
N TYR A 135 5.54 14.21 -7.13
CA TYR A 135 4.94 15.33 -7.84
C TYR A 135 5.74 16.62 -7.63
N ALA A 136 6.03 16.94 -6.37
CA ALA A 136 6.75 18.16 -5.99
C ALA A 136 8.13 18.24 -6.65
N GLU A 137 8.87 17.14 -6.62
CA GLU A 137 10.19 17.04 -7.28
C GLU A 137 10.08 17.28 -8.78
N ALA A 138 9.17 16.59 -9.47
CA ALA A 138 9.03 16.73 -10.92
C ALA A 138 8.50 18.11 -11.35
N ALA A 139 7.64 18.72 -10.54
CA ALA A 139 7.11 20.07 -10.78
C ALA A 139 8.02 21.20 -10.30
N CYS A 140 9.14 20.89 -9.65
CA CYS A 140 10.04 21.86 -9.02
C CYS A 140 9.29 22.78 -8.03
N LEU A 141 8.36 22.24 -7.24
CA LEU A 141 7.57 22.93 -6.23
C LEU A 141 7.95 22.48 -4.82
N PRO A 142 7.86 23.33 -3.81
CA PRO A 142 8.00 22.92 -2.41
C PRO A 142 6.96 21.86 -2.03
N ASN A 143 7.39 20.82 -1.34
CA ASN A 143 6.49 19.83 -0.72
C ASN A 143 6.32 20.22 0.75
N GLU A 144 5.11 20.65 1.13
CA GLU A 144 4.85 21.25 2.43
C GLU A 144 3.82 20.45 3.24
N MET A 145 3.96 20.51 4.56
CA MET A 145 3.04 19.88 5.50
C MET A 145 1.81 20.80 5.72
N GLY A 146 1.01 20.96 4.67
CA GLY A 146 -0.18 21.83 4.70
C GLY A 146 -1.40 21.18 5.35
N LEU A 147 -1.44 19.84 5.46
CA LEU A 147 -2.51 19.07 6.11
C LEU A 147 -1.94 18.18 7.20
N ILE A 148 -2.53 18.24 8.39
CA ILE A 148 -2.16 17.41 9.54
C ILE A 148 -3.30 16.44 9.83
N LYS A 149 -2.96 15.15 10.00
CA LYS A 149 -3.92 14.10 10.35
C LYS A 149 -3.93 13.86 11.86
N ASN A 150 -5.12 13.90 12.45
CA ASN A 150 -5.34 13.39 13.78
C ASN A 150 -5.34 11.86 13.76
N ARG A 151 -4.33 11.24 14.39
CA ARG A 151 -4.14 9.79 14.42
C ARG A 151 -5.16 9.05 15.27
N TYR A 152 -5.86 9.74 16.17
CA TYR A 152 -6.87 9.16 17.05
C TYR A 152 -8.26 9.05 16.38
N VAL A 153 -8.45 9.66 15.21
CA VAL A 153 -9.70 9.59 14.45
C VAL A 153 -9.59 8.54 13.36
N GLY A 154 -10.47 7.54 13.42
CA GLY A 154 -10.53 6.43 12.48
C GLY A 154 -11.15 6.78 11.12
N ARG A 155 -11.93 5.84 10.55
CA ARG A 155 -12.65 6.03 9.28
C ARG A 155 -13.78 7.02 9.47
N THR A 156 -13.92 7.99 8.56
CA THR A 156 -14.88 9.11 8.70
C THR A 156 -16.04 9.04 7.72
N PHE A 157 -15.92 8.36 6.59
CA PHE A 157 -16.97 8.33 5.57
C PHE A 157 -17.99 7.19 5.73
N ILE A 158 -17.85 6.39 6.78
CA ILE A 158 -18.83 5.39 7.17
C ILE A 158 -19.95 5.95 8.06
N GLU A 159 -19.84 7.22 8.46
CA GLU A 159 -20.87 7.89 9.23
C GLU A 159 -22.16 8.03 8.42
N PRO A 160 -23.34 7.82 9.04
CA PRO A 160 -24.59 7.68 8.31
C PRO A 160 -25.07 9.01 7.69
N THR A 161 -24.83 10.17 8.32
CA THR A 161 -25.28 11.46 7.81
C THR A 161 -24.14 12.30 7.25
N GLN A 162 -24.47 13.25 6.36
CA GLN A 162 -23.47 14.16 5.81
C GLN A 162 -22.87 15.08 6.88
N GLU A 163 -23.67 15.57 7.81
CA GLU A 163 -23.21 16.41 8.91
C GLU A 163 -22.19 15.70 9.80
N GLN A 164 -22.45 14.44 10.12
CA GLN A 164 -21.50 13.62 10.88
C GLN A 164 -20.20 13.36 10.11
N ARG A 165 -20.29 13.11 8.79
CA ARG A 165 -19.10 12.95 7.93
C ARG A 165 -18.27 14.23 7.89
N ASP A 166 -18.90 15.39 7.73
CA ASP A 166 -18.24 16.70 7.70
C ASP A 166 -17.56 17.03 9.03
N LEU A 167 -18.23 16.75 10.15
CA LEU A 167 -17.65 16.91 11.48
C LEU A 167 -16.45 15.96 11.67
N ALA A 168 -16.59 14.71 11.30
CA ALA A 168 -15.53 13.71 11.44
C ALA A 168 -14.31 14.06 10.57
N VAL A 169 -14.50 14.58 9.35
CA VAL A 169 -13.40 15.07 8.49
C VAL A 169 -12.69 16.26 9.13
N ARG A 170 -13.43 17.24 9.69
CA ARG A 170 -12.83 18.39 10.40
C ARG A 170 -12.03 17.98 11.61
N MET A 171 -12.47 16.96 12.35
CA MET A 171 -11.73 16.40 13.48
C MET A 171 -10.49 15.61 13.03
N LYS A 172 -10.54 15.01 11.85
CA LYS A 172 -9.48 14.15 11.32
C LYS A 172 -8.36 14.92 10.63
N LEU A 173 -8.71 15.95 9.85
CA LEU A 173 -7.77 16.70 9.03
C LEU A 173 -7.82 18.19 9.40
N SER A 174 -6.68 18.74 9.75
CA SER A 174 -6.49 20.15 10.07
C SER A 174 -5.53 20.80 9.08
N ALA A 175 -5.90 21.96 8.54
CA ALA A 175 -5.01 22.74 7.71
C ALA A 175 -3.95 23.45 8.58
N ASN A 176 -2.70 23.35 8.19
CA ASN A 176 -1.62 24.16 8.76
C ASN A 176 -1.70 25.57 8.15
N ARG A 177 -2.39 26.46 8.85
CA ARG A 177 -2.77 27.78 8.32
C ARG A 177 -1.57 28.63 7.90
N ASP A 178 -0.45 28.53 8.62
CA ASP A 178 0.74 29.35 8.34
C ASP A 178 1.43 28.88 7.05
N VAL A 179 1.27 27.61 6.70
CA VAL A 179 1.80 27.02 5.45
C VAL A 179 0.91 27.33 4.25
N VAL A 180 -0.42 27.21 4.41
CA VAL A 180 -1.32 27.24 3.24
C VAL A 180 -1.94 28.61 2.96
N ARG A 181 -1.86 29.56 3.90
CA ARG A 181 -2.48 30.88 3.73
C ARG A 181 -1.91 31.62 2.52
N GLY A 182 -2.80 32.00 1.59
CA GLY A 182 -2.43 32.73 0.36
C GLY A 182 -1.70 31.91 -0.69
N LYS A 183 -1.59 30.58 -0.50
CA LYS A 183 -0.99 29.65 -1.48
C LYS A 183 -2.06 28.97 -2.35
N ARG A 184 -1.67 28.66 -3.56
CA ARG A 184 -2.44 27.84 -4.51
C ARG A 184 -1.90 26.43 -4.56
#